data_bb483a8765b2cfd780429ba350fd47b6
#
_entry.id   bb483a8765b2cfd780429ba350fd47b6
#
_cell.length_a   1.000
_cell.length_b   1.000
_cell.length_c   1.000
_cell.angle_alpha   90.00
_cell.angle_beta   90.00
_cell.angle_gamma   90.00
#
_symmetry.space_group_name_H-M   'P 1'
#
loop_
_entity.id
_entity.type
_entity.pdbx_description
1 polymer ?
#
loop_
_entity_poly.entity_id
_entity_poly.type
_entity_poly.pdbx_seq_one_letter_code
_entity_poly.pdbx_strand_id
1 'polypeptide(L)'
;MAELKRTLGLWGAAGIGIGAIIGTGIFVLIGVASGIAGPAVIVSFLIAGLTALLTGLSTAELSSFITESGGSYIYTTKAFGRLPGFVVGWMKSFDYIVGASAVSIGFAAYFTYFAGIPSAVGTLVLVGSAWPLILMVLNLRGMKEASGTNNVLVALKIAALVLFILVGGFYLFTRGDFSNYHPFFPRGISGAFSGASIIFFAFIGFNTIAVIAEEVKEPEKNVPRAVLIAFAICTLLYIGVSVVSVGLLNWQVLGLSSAPLEAALRVATGNFLILEFIALSALFATTSVIMSSIIGGSRALFAMARQRVIPGVFAHVSRAGIPFATVLITGIAIGAIVFLTNGNLDWLASIFNFGTLVTFFFINASLLQLRRTMPDAPRRFRVPLYPFTPVLGVASCLFLSFYLSPNAIVVGFGWVAIGLVAYAVNRRRSRVPPEPAP
;
A
#
# COMPACT_ATOMS: atom_id res chain seq x y z
N MET A 1 -10.25 -1.14 29.87
CA MET A 1 -9.20 -1.27 28.83
C MET A 1 -8.37 -0.01 28.90
N ALA A 2 -7.02 -0.11 28.82
CA ALA A 2 -6.20 1.09 28.83
C ALA A 2 -6.45 1.87 27.52
N GLU A 3 -6.89 3.12 27.63
CA GLU A 3 -7.06 4.01 26.49
C GLU A 3 -5.69 4.37 25.91
N LEU A 4 -5.58 4.37 24.57
CA LEU A 4 -4.37 4.81 23.88
C LEU A 4 -4.18 6.32 24.08
N LYS A 5 -2.95 6.75 24.36
CA LYS A 5 -2.66 8.17 24.54
C LYS A 5 -2.68 8.89 23.18
N ARG A 6 -3.49 9.93 23.05
CA ARG A 6 -3.58 10.81 21.88
C ARG A 6 -2.37 11.73 21.80
N THR A 7 -1.31 11.28 21.18
CA THR A 7 -0.03 12.01 21.09
C THR A 7 0.20 12.66 19.71
N LEU A 8 -0.39 12.12 18.63
CA LEU A 8 -0.15 12.53 17.26
C LEU A 8 -0.97 13.76 16.86
N GLY A 9 -0.31 14.83 16.43
CA GLY A 9 -0.97 15.95 15.76
C GLY A 9 -1.20 15.70 14.27
N LEU A 10 -1.78 16.69 13.56
CA LEU A 10 -2.08 16.63 12.12
C LEU A 10 -0.86 16.19 11.28
N TRP A 11 0.27 16.86 11.45
CA TRP A 11 1.49 16.58 10.66
C TRP A 11 2.13 15.23 11.01
N GLY A 12 2.01 14.80 12.27
CA GLY A 12 2.44 13.44 12.68
C GLY A 12 1.62 12.36 12.00
N ALA A 13 0.30 12.52 11.96
CA ALA A 13 -0.60 11.60 11.29
C ALA A 13 -0.40 11.61 9.76
N ALA A 14 -0.25 12.80 9.15
CA ALA A 14 0.05 12.93 7.72
C ALA A 14 1.41 12.31 7.36
N GLY A 15 2.45 12.53 8.18
CA GLY A 15 3.77 11.92 8.02
C GLY A 15 3.73 10.40 8.02
N ILE A 16 2.96 9.79 8.93
CA ILE A 16 2.76 8.33 8.95
C ILE A 16 2.09 7.86 7.64
N GLY A 17 1.08 8.58 7.17
CA GLY A 17 0.43 8.29 5.90
C GLY A 17 1.37 8.40 4.70
N ILE A 18 2.12 9.49 4.59
CA ILE A 18 3.12 9.70 3.54
C ILE A 18 4.18 8.58 3.58
N GLY A 19 4.67 8.24 4.76
CA GLY A 19 5.65 7.16 4.95
C GLY A 19 5.14 5.80 4.53
N ALA A 20 3.83 5.54 4.72
CA ALA A 20 3.18 4.30 4.30
C ALA A 20 2.89 4.26 2.79
N ILE A 21 2.62 5.41 2.16
CA ILE A 21 2.36 5.53 0.72
C ILE A 21 3.68 5.45 -0.07
N ILE A 22 4.72 6.22 0.31
CA ILE A 22 6.00 6.26 -0.41
C ILE A 22 6.81 4.99 -0.12
N GLY A 23 6.83 4.08 -1.07
CA GLY A 23 7.52 2.78 -1.01
C GLY A 23 7.88 2.26 -2.40
N THR A 24 7.89 0.94 -2.56
CA THR A 24 8.21 0.24 -3.82
C THR A 24 7.37 0.72 -5.00
N GLY A 25 6.14 1.18 -4.77
CA GLY A 25 5.25 1.65 -5.81
C GLY A 25 5.87 2.71 -6.70
N ILE A 26 6.51 3.73 -6.11
CA ILE A 26 7.16 4.79 -6.89
C ILE A 26 8.61 4.45 -7.23
N PHE A 27 9.36 3.79 -6.35
CA PHE A 27 10.77 3.51 -6.59
C PHE A 27 11.02 2.40 -7.60
N VAL A 28 10.10 1.41 -7.71
CA VAL A 28 10.30 0.21 -8.55
C VAL A 28 9.18 0.02 -9.56
N LEU A 29 7.91 0.03 -9.13
CA LEU A 29 6.78 -0.26 -10.03
C LEU A 29 6.57 0.80 -11.13
N ILE A 30 7.15 1.97 -10.99
CA ILE A 30 7.19 2.96 -12.08
C ILE A 30 7.86 2.38 -13.33
N GLY A 31 8.93 1.60 -13.19
CA GLY A 31 9.57 0.91 -14.30
C GLY A 31 8.61 -0.05 -14.98
N VAL A 32 8.05 -0.98 -14.21
CA VAL A 32 7.08 -1.98 -14.68
C VAL A 32 5.91 -1.31 -15.41
N ALA A 33 5.29 -0.31 -14.77
CA ALA A 33 4.15 0.39 -15.34
C ALA A 33 4.52 1.18 -16.61
N SER A 34 5.73 1.75 -16.67
CA SER A 34 6.25 2.39 -17.87
C SER A 34 6.42 1.38 -19.02
N GLY A 35 6.94 0.18 -18.74
CA GLY A 35 7.03 -0.91 -19.71
C GLY A 35 5.68 -1.34 -20.28
N ILE A 36 4.60 -1.20 -19.51
CA ILE A 36 3.23 -1.53 -19.91
C ILE A 36 2.53 -0.37 -20.62
N ALA A 37 2.62 0.84 -20.08
CA ALA A 37 1.87 2.01 -20.56
C ALA A 37 2.66 2.89 -21.54
N GLY A 38 3.99 2.76 -21.58
CA GLY A 38 4.85 3.73 -22.23
C GLY A 38 4.85 5.07 -21.47
N PRO A 39 5.07 6.19 -22.17
CA PRO A 39 4.97 7.52 -21.58
C PRO A 39 3.60 7.83 -20.97
N ALA A 40 2.54 7.15 -21.42
CA ALA A 40 1.21 7.24 -20.83
C ALA A 40 1.13 6.74 -19.37
N VAL A 41 2.22 6.25 -18.78
CA VAL A 41 2.32 5.97 -17.33
C VAL A 41 1.98 7.21 -16.50
N ILE A 42 2.20 8.41 -17.00
CA ILE A 42 1.78 9.67 -16.40
C ILE A 42 0.25 9.67 -16.20
N VAL A 43 -0.48 9.28 -17.23
CA VAL A 43 -1.95 9.13 -17.19
C VAL A 43 -2.34 7.98 -16.26
N SER A 44 -1.55 6.90 -16.23
CA SER A 44 -1.75 5.78 -15.30
C SER A 44 -1.71 6.24 -13.84
N PHE A 45 -0.74 7.09 -13.46
CA PHE A 45 -0.68 7.70 -12.12
C PHE A 45 -1.89 8.59 -11.81
N LEU A 46 -2.38 9.36 -12.79
CA LEU A 46 -3.58 10.18 -12.61
C LEU A 46 -4.83 9.33 -12.38
N ILE A 47 -5.01 8.26 -13.17
CA ILE A 47 -6.16 7.35 -13.04
C ILE A 47 -6.12 6.62 -11.68
N ALA A 48 -4.98 6.02 -11.34
CA ALA A 48 -4.79 5.31 -10.08
C ALA A 48 -4.96 6.27 -8.89
N GLY A 49 -4.37 7.46 -8.99
CA GLY A 49 -4.50 8.53 -7.99
C GLY A 49 -5.95 8.98 -7.80
N LEU A 50 -6.69 9.20 -8.88
CA LEU A 50 -8.10 9.57 -8.78
C LEU A 50 -8.94 8.48 -8.10
N THR A 51 -8.74 7.21 -8.48
CA THR A 51 -9.42 6.07 -7.83
C THR A 51 -9.12 6.00 -6.33
N ALA A 52 -7.85 6.18 -5.96
CA ALA A 52 -7.44 6.19 -4.56
C ALA A 52 -7.99 7.42 -3.81
N LEU A 53 -8.07 8.60 -4.46
CA LEU A 53 -8.65 9.81 -3.88
C LEU A 53 -10.13 9.64 -3.56
N LEU A 54 -10.93 9.07 -4.46
CA LEU A 54 -12.34 8.80 -4.23
C LEU A 54 -12.55 7.95 -2.97
N THR A 55 -11.72 6.91 -2.81
CA THR A 55 -11.74 6.07 -1.60
C THR A 55 -11.16 6.79 -0.39
N GLY A 56 -10.13 7.61 -0.56
CA GLY A 56 -9.55 8.45 0.49
C GLY A 56 -10.56 9.43 1.07
N LEU A 57 -11.36 10.09 0.23
CA LEU A 57 -12.47 10.95 0.64
C LEU A 57 -13.53 10.18 1.43
N SER A 58 -13.91 8.98 0.96
CA SER A 58 -14.84 8.10 1.67
C SER A 58 -14.29 7.66 3.04
N THR A 59 -13.00 7.31 3.09
CA THR A 59 -12.30 6.98 4.33
C THR A 59 -12.26 8.17 5.29
N ALA A 60 -12.00 9.37 4.78
CA ALA A 60 -11.97 10.60 5.57
C ALA A 60 -13.33 10.89 6.22
N GLU A 61 -14.44 10.68 5.53
CA GLU A 61 -15.77 10.83 6.13
C GLU A 61 -16.05 9.75 7.17
N LEU A 62 -15.80 8.48 6.84
CA LEU A 62 -16.03 7.37 7.76
C LEU A 62 -15.21 7.52 9.06
N SER A 63 -13.95 7.91 8.97
CA SER A 63 -13.08 8.13 10.12
C SER A 63 -13.46 9.38 10.93
N SER A 64 -14.25 10.30 10.38
CA SER A 64 -14.69 11.49 11.09
C SER A 64 -15.75 11.22 12.18
N PHE A 65 -16.43 10.06 12.12
CA PHE A 65 -17.43 9.65 13.12
C PHE A 65 -17.25 8.23 13.65
N ILE A 66 -16.44 7.40 12.95
CA ILE A 66 -16.02 6.07 13.44
C ILE A 66 -14.54 6.17 13.78
N THR A 67 -14.26 6.47 15.05
CA THR A 67 -12.89 6.68 15.55
C THR A 67 -12.26 5.42 16.14
N GLU A 68 -12.97 4.30 16.09
CA GLU A 68 -12.47 2.99 16.53
C GLU A 68 -11.34 2.51 15.61
N SER A 69 -10.29 1.96 16.22
CA SER A 69 -9.17 1.34 15.48
C SER A 69 -9.62 0.12 14.70
N GLY A 70 -9.19 0.01 13.44
CA GLY A 70 -9.51 -1.13 12.57
C GLY A 70 -9.91 -0.72 11.14
N GLY A 71 -10.16 0.59 10.90
CA GLY A 71 -10.35 1.15 9.55
C GLY A 71 -11.42 0.41 8.74
N SER A 72 -11.06 -0.05 7.54
CA SER A 72 -11.99 -0.68 6.59
C SER A 72 -12.76 -1.88 7.15
N TYR A 73 -12.14 -2.67 8.06
CA TYR A 73 -12.81 -3.77 8.74
C TYR A 73 -14.02 -3.30 9.56
N ILE A 74 -13.80 -2.28 10.41
CA ILE A 74 -14.86 -1.73 11.27
C ILE A 74 -15.95 -1.04 10.44
N TYR A 75 -15.56 -0.27 9.42
CA TYR A 75 -16.53 0.40 8.53
C TYR A 75 -17.44 -0.60 7.85
N THR A 76 -16.87 -1.68 7.30
CA THR A 76 -17.63 -2.73 6.63
C THR A 76 -18.50 -3.53 7.59
N THR A 77 -17.98 -3.82 8.80
CA THR A 77 -18.75 -4.53 9.82
C THR A 77 -19.98 -3.72 10.26
N LYS A 78 -19.82 -2.41 10.48
CA LYS A 78 -20.94 -1.53 10.85
C LYS A 78 -21.95 -1.33 9.72
N ALA A 79 -21.49 -1.35 8.46
CA ALA A 79 -22.37 -1.16 7.30
C ALA A 79 -23.12 -2.42 6.87
N PHE A 80 -22.49 -3.57 6.92
CA PHE A 80 -22.98 -4.82 6.29
C PHE A 80 -22.94 -6.04 7.22
N GLY A 81 -22.50 -5.86 8.46
CA GLY A 81 -22.42 -6.95 9.43
C GLY A 81 -21.12 -7.77 9.38
N ARG A 82 -21.09 -8.83 10.18
CA ARG A 82 -19.86 -9.58 10.52
C ARG A 82 -19.19 -10.29 9.33
N LEU A 83 -19.97 -10.89 8.42
CA LEU A 83 -19.41 -11.69 7.32
C LEU A 83 -18.68 -10.81 6.28
N PRO A 84 -19.27 -9.73 5.74
CA PRO A 84 -18.54 -8.81 4.87
C PRO A 84 -17.34 -8.15 5.58
N GLY A 85 -17.50 -7.76 6.85
CA GLY A 85 -16.39 -7.27 7.67
C GLY A 85 -15.24 -8.28 7.75
N PHE A 86 -15.54 -9.55 8.03
CA PHE A 86 -14.55 -10.61 8.03
C PHE A 86 -13.81 -10.72 6.69
N VAL A 87 -14.54 -10.71 5.56
CA VAL A 87 -13.93 -10.77 4.22
C VAL A 87 -12.92 -9.63 4.04
N VAL A 88 -13.31 -8.39 4.40
CA VAL A 88 -12.39 -7.24 4.31
C VAL A 88 -11.18 -7.38 5.24
N GLY A 89 -11.36 -7.83 6.48
CA GLY A 89 -10.26 -8.09 7.41
C GLY A 89 -9.31 -9.19 6.92
N TRP A 90 -9.87 -10.25 6.33
CA TRP A 90 -9.12 -11.36 5.73
C TRP A 90 -8.31 -10.91 4.51
N MET A 91 -8.93 -10.13 3.61
CA MET A 91 -8.23 -9.51 2.50
C MET A 91 -7.14 -8.56 2.97
N LYS A 92 -7.36 -7.82 4.05
CA LYS A 92 -6.34 -6.92 4.60
C LYS A 92 -5.10 -7.65 5.13
N SER A 93 -5.29 -8.83 5.73
CA SER A 93 -4.15 -9.68 6.13
C SER A 93 -3.35 -10.17 4.92
N PHE A 94 -4.04 -10.50 3.85
CA PHE A 94 -3.45 -10.87 2.57
C PHE A 94 -2.66 -9.71 1.95
N ASP A 95 -3.23 -8.51 1.94
CA ASP A 95 -2.58 -7.30 1.46
C ASP A 95 -1.23 -7.07 2.16
N TYR A 96 -1.17 -7.21 3.50
CA TYR A 96 0.08 -7.06 4.23
C TYR A 96 1.14 -8.08 3.82
N ILE A 97 0.75 -9.33 3.60
CA ILE A 97 1.69 -10.40 3.25
C ILE A 97 2.16 -10.24 1.79
N VAL A 98 1.23 -10.18 0.85
CA VAL A 98 1.56 -10.10 -0.59
C VAL A 98 2.22 -8.77 -0.95
N GLY A 99 1.72 -7.67 -0.38
CA GLY A 99 2.32 -6.35 -0.56
C GLY A 99 3.76 -6.30 -0.07
N ALA A 100 4.04 -6.84 1.13
CA ALA A 100 5.41 -6.92 1.64
C ALA A 100 6.30 -7.84 0.79
N SER A 101 5.74 -8.90 0.18
CA SER A 101 6.49 -9.76 -0.74
C SER A 101 6.92 -8.98 -1.99
N ALA A 102 6.02 -8.18 -2.59
CA ALA A 102 6.35 -7.30 -3.71
C ALA A 102 7.41 -6.25 -3.32
N VAL A 103 7.25 -5.63 -2.13
CA VAL A 103 8.21 -4.66 -1.59
C VAL A 103 9.59 -5.30 -1.35
N SER A 104 9.63 -6.57 -0.93
CA SER A 104 10.89 -7.29 -0.69
C SER A 104 11.70 -7.54 -1.96
N ILE A 105 11.05 -7.74 -3.09
CA ILE A 105 11.71 -7.79 -4.40
C ILE A 105 12.26 -6.42 -4.78
N GLY A 106 11.50 -5.34 -4.53
CA GLY A 106 12.00 -3.98 -4.72
C GLY A 106 13.21 -3.66 -3.85
N PHE A 107 13.23 -4.12 -2.59
CA PHE A 107 14.40 -4.03 -1.73
C PHE A 107 15.59 -4.78 -2.35
N ALA A 108 15.39 -6.03 -2.77
CA ALA A 108 16.44 -6.84 -3.36
C ALA A 108 17.05 -6.20 -4.61
N ALA A 109 16.22 -5.58 -5.45
CA ALA A 109 16.65 -4.89 -6.66
C ALA A 109 17.59 -3.71 -6.35
N TYR A 110 17.21 -2.83 -5.43
CA TYR A 110 18.08 -1.72 -5.01
C TYR A 110 19.27 -2.17 -4.18
N PHE A 111 19.14 -3.25 -3.40
CA PHE A 111 20.25 -3.82 -2.66
C PHE A 111 21.32 -4.39 -3.59
N THR A 112 20.95 -5.14 -4.62
CA THR A 112 21.89 -5.68 -5.61
C THR A 112 22.57 -4.57 -6.39
N TYR A 113 21.84 -3.52 -6.74
CA TYR A 113 22.41 -2.31 -7.34
C TYR A 113 23.44 -1.67 -6.42
N PHE A 114 23.06 -1.36 -5.16
CA PHE A 114 23.93 -0.71 -4.17
C PHE A 114 25.18 -1.54 -3.83
N ALA A 115 25.04 -2.86 -3.76
CA ALA A 115 26.14 -3.77 -3.47
C ALA A 115 27.01 -4.10 -4.70
N GLY A 116 26.68 -3.59 -5.89
CA GLY A 116 27.39 -3.90 -7.13
C GLY A 116 27.28 -5.37 -7.57
N ILE A 117 26.23 -6.08 -7.14
CA ILE A 117 26.00 -7.50 -7.42
C ILE A 117 25.03 -7.62 -8.62
N PRO A 118 25.26 -8.58 -9.55
CA PRO A 118 24.33 -8.80 -10.65
C PRO A 118 22.89 -9.07 -10.17
N SER A 119 21.92 -8.36 -10.73
CA SER A 119 20.48 -8.51 -10.43
C SER A 119 19.89 -9.75 -11.13
N ALA A 120 20.53 -10.91 -10.99
CA ALA A 120 20.00 -12.18 -11.48
C ALA A 120 18.77 -12.58 -10.66
N VAL A 121 17.80 -13.27 -11.29
CA VAL A 121 16.55 -13.69 -10.64
C VAL A 121 16.83 -14.45 -9.33
N GLY A 122 17.78 -15.36 -9.32
CA GLY A 122 18.17 -16.11 -8.12
C GLY A 122 18.66 -15.22 -6.98
N THR A 123 19.47 -14.18 -7.29
CA THR A 123 19.95 -13.20 -6.30
C THR A 123 18.80 -12.38 -5.74
N LEU A 124 17.90 -11.90 -6.62
CA LEU A 124 16.72 -11.14 -6.20
C LEU A 124 15.79 -11.96 -5.30
N VAL A 125 15.55 -13.23 -5.66
CA VAL A 125 14.75 -14.16 -4.86
C VAL A 125 15.41 -14.44 -3.51
N LEU A 126 16.71 -14.69 -3.49
CA LEU A 126 17.43 -14.97 -2.24
C LEU A 126 17.38 -13.78 -1.29
N VAL A 127 17.80 -12.60 -1.75
CA VAL A 127 17.80 -11.36 -0.94
C VAL A 127 16.39 -10.97 -0.54
N GLY A 128 15.44 -11.01 -1.48
CA GLY A 128 14.03 -10.66 -1.25
C GLY A 128 13.32 -11.62 -0.29
N SER A 129 13.72 -12.91 -0.24
CA SER A 129 13.18 -13.87 0.74
C SER A 129 13.85 -13.75 2.11
N ALA A 130 15.16 -13.49 2.14
CA ALA A 130 15.93 -13.43 3.39
C ALA A 130 15.63 -12.16 4.20
N TRP A 131 15.46 -11.01 3.53
CA TRP A 131 15.28 -9.73 4.21
C TRP A 131 14.04 -9.67 5.13
N PRO A 132 12.83 -10.06 4.70
CA PRO A 132 11.68 -10.11 5.60
C PRO A 132 11.85 -11.09 6.77
N LEU A 133 12.62 -12.18 6.60
CA LEU A 133 12.94 -13.09 7.71
C LEU A 133 13.85 -12.44 8.75
N ILE A 134 14.83 -11.66 8.31
CA ILE A 134 15.69 -10.87 9.21
C ILE A 134 14.84 -9.85 9.97
N LEU A 135 13.98 -9.10 9.27
CA LEU A 135 13.08 -8.11 9.88
C LEU A 135 12.07 -8.75 10.83
N MET A 136 11.57 -9.94 10.51
CA MET A 136 10.73 -10.74 11.41
C MET A 136 11.45 -11.07 12.72
N VAL A 137 12.69 -11.52 12.65
CA VAL A 137 13.51 -11.82 13.86
C VAL A 137 13.73 -10.56 14.70
N LEU A 138 14.01 -9.42 14.06
CA LEU A 138 14.13 -8.13 14.75
C LEU A 138 12.83 -7.73 15.43
N ASN A 139 11.69 -7.94 14.77
CA ASN A 139 10.36 -7.66 15.32
C ASN A 139 10.05 -8.55 16.54
N LEU A 140 10.41 -9.85 16.48
CA LEU A 140 10.25 -10.79 17.60
C LEU A 140 11.12 -10.43 18.82
N ARG A 141 12.22 -9.72 18.62
CA ARG A 141 13.07 -9.18 19.71
C ARG A 141 12.51 -7.90 20.32
N GLY A 142 11.36 -7.41 19.84
CA GLY A 142 10.70 -6.22 20.40
C GLY A 142 11.28 -4.91 19.92
N MET A 143 12.05 -4.89 18.83
CA MET A 143 12.49 -3.64 18.20
C MET A 143 11.27 -2.94 17.60
N LYS A 144 10.82 -1.89 18.30
CA LYS A 144 9.79 -0.98 17.81
C LYS A 144 10.48 0.12 17.00
N GLU A 145 9.93 0.45 15.83
CA GLU A 145 10.30 1.71 15.20
C GLU A 145 9.99 2.85 16.18
N ALA A 146 11.01 3.56 16.63
CA ALA A 146 10.79 4.76 17.41
C ALA A 146 10.08 5.79 16.50
N SER A 147 9.04 6.45 16.98
CA SER A 147 8.27 7.42 16.19
C SER A 147 9.14 8.53 15.57
N GLY A 148 10.26 8.87 16.23
CA GLY A 148 11.26 9.79 15.69
C GLY A 148 11.98 9.26 14.45
N THR A 149 12.29 7.96 14.41
CA THR A 149 12.94 7.32 13.25
C THR A 149 12.04 7.36 12.02
N ASN A 150 10.73 7.16 12.19
CA ASN A 150 9.79 7.22 11.07
C ASN A 150 9.77 8.59 10.39
N ASN A 151 9.78 9.69 11.17
CA ASN A 151 9.77 11.05 10.62
C ASN A 151 11.05 11.36 9.80
N VAL A 152 12.21 10.89 10.25
CA VAL A 152 13.47 11.02 9.51
C VAL A 152 13.41 10.22 8.21
N LEU A 153 12.93 8.99 8.25
CA LEU A 153 12.77 8.15 7.05
C LEU A 153 11.80 8.77 6.04
N VAL A 154 10.69 9.34 6.51
CA VAL A 154 9.72 10.03 5.64
C VAL A 154 10.35 11.26 4.99
N ALA A 155 11.09 12.07 5.75
CA ALA A 155 11.80 13.23 5.22
C ALA A 155 12.84 12.83 4.16
N LEU A 156 13.57 11.74 4.40
CA LEU A 156 14.55 11.19 3.46
C LEU A 156 13.89 10.76 2.14
N LYS A 157 12.76 10.04 2.22
CA LYS A 157 12.00 9.60 1.04
C LYS A 157 11.51 10.77 0.20
N ILE A 158 10.94 11.81 0.85
CA ILE A 158 10.46 13.01 0.17
C ILE A 158 11.64 13.75 -0.46
N ALA A 159 12.74 13.94 0.27
CA ALA A 159 13.93 14.61 -0.22
C ALA A 159 14.52 13.91 -1.44
N ALA A 160 14.54 12.57 -1.46
CA ALA A 160 15.02 11.79 -2.60
C ALA A 160 14.14 12.00 -3.85
N LEU A 161 12.80 11.95 -3.71
CA LEU A 161 11.90 12.16 -4.84
C LEU A 161 11.95 13.62 -5.33
N VAL A 162 12.04 14.60 -4.45
CA VAL A 162 12.20 16.01 -4.81
C VAL A 162 13.54 16.22 -5.52
N LEU A 163 14.63 15.66 -5.01
CA LEU A 163 15.96 15.75 -5.65
C LEU A 163 15.93 15.13 -7.05
N PHE A 164 15.29 13.95 -7.19
CA PHE A 164 15.09 13.30 -8.48
C PHE A 164 14.37 14.22 -9.48
N ILE A 165 13.26 14.83 -9.05
CA ILE A 165 12.47 15.75 -9.89
C ILE A 165 13.28 16.98 -10.27
N LEU A 166 14.01 17.57 -9.32
CA LEU A 166 14.77 18.79 -9.57
C LEU A 166 15.96 18.53 -10.51
N VAL A 167 16.77 17.52 -10.25
CA VAL A 167 17.95 17.21 -11.06
C VAL A 167 17.55 16.73 -12.46
N GLY A 168 16.63 15.77 -12.53
CA GLY A 168 16.16 15.23 -13.80
C GLY A 168 15.34 16.24 -14.59
N GLY A 169 14.46 16.99 -13.93
CA GLY A 169 13.67 18.05 -14.56
C GLY A 169 14.53 19.19 -15.10
N PHE A 170 15.54 19.63 -14.34
CA PHE A 170 16.51 20.62 -14.82
C PHE A 170 17.27 20.16 -16.07
N TYR A 171 17.71 18.88 -16.08
CA TYR A 171 18.38 18.32 -17.24
C TYR A 171 17.46 18.28 -18.49
N LEU A 172 16.21 17.82 -18.35
CA LEU A 172 15.23 17.80 -19.43
C LEU A 172 14.96 19.21 -19.98
N PHE A 173 14.79 20.17 -19.10
CA PHE A 173 14.53 21.56 -19.48
C PHE A 173 15.73 22.17 -20.23
N THR A 174 16.96 21.91 -19.78
CA THR A 174 18.17 22.46 -20.39
C THR A 174 18.53 21.80 -21.72
N ARG A 175 18.25 20.49 -21.88
CA ARG A 175 18.49 19.75 -23.12
C ARG A 175 17.41 19.99 -24.17
N GLY A 176 16.16 20.26 -23.76
CA GLY A 176 15.05 20.47 -24.67
C GLY A 176 14.66 19.24 -25.52
N ASP A 177 15.15 18.05 -25.16
CA ASP A 177 14.81 16.79 -25.86
C ASP A 177 13.62 16.09 -25.18
N PHE A 178 12.51 16.06 -25.89
CA PHE A 178 11.26 15.44 -25.47
C PHE A 178 10.91 14.21 -26.33
N SER A 179 11.84 13.65 -27.07
CA SER A 179 11.63 12.53 -27.99
C SER A 179 11.11 11.28 -27.28
N ASN A 180 11.55 11.05 -26.04
CA ASN A 180 11.11 9.91 -25.22
C ASN A 180 9.61 9.89 -24.90
N TYR A 181 8.89 11.02 -25.04
CA TYR A 181 7.43 11.06 -24.87
C TYR A 181 6.66 10.61 -26.13
N HIS A 182 7.35 10.30 -27.22
CA HIS A 182 6.72 9.87 -28.47
C HIS A 182 7.05 8.42 -28.83
N PRO A 183 6.03 7.60 -29.23
CA PRO A 183 4.59 7.88 -29.16
C PRO A 183 4.09 7.89 -27.72
N PHE A 184 3.19 8.83 -27.37
CA PHE A 184 2.71 8.96 -25.97
C PHE A 184 1.89 7.75 -25.50
N PHE A 185 1.08 7.16 -26.39
CA PHE A 185 0.29 5.94 -26.15
C PHE A 185 0.78 4.78 -27.02
N PRO A 186 1.98 4.19 -26.82
CA PRO A 186 2.51 3.15 -27.68
C PRO A 186 1.69 1.85 -27.69
N ARG A 187 0.95 1.61 -26.61
CA ARG A 187 0.02 0.47 -26.45
C ARG A 187 -1.45 0.90 -26.37
N GLY A 188 -1.77 2.07 -26.91
CA GLY A 188 -3.11 2.65 -26.86
C GLY A 188 -3.56 3.02 -25.43
N ILE A 189 -4.80 3.45 -25.30
CA ILE A 189 -5.41 3.82 -24.01
C ILE A 189 -5.49 2.61 -23.06
N SER A 190 -5.67 1.41 -23.59
CA SER A 190 -5.68 0.17 -22.80
C SER A 190 -4.36 -0.02 -22.01
N GLY A 191 -3.22 0.33 -22.61
CA GLY A 191 -1.93 0.33 -21.94
C GLY A 191 -1.89 1.26 -20.71
N ALA A 192 -2.49 2.44 -20.80
CA ALA A 192 -2.59 3.36 -19.68
C ALA A 192 -3.47 2.80 -18.54
N PHE A 193 -4.58 2.13 -18.83
CA PHE A 193 -5.41 1.47 -17.82
C PHE A 193 -4.70 0.26 -17.18
N SER A 194 -3.99 -0.54 -17.99
CA SER A 194 -3.18 -1.65 -17.47
C SER A 194 -2.04 -1.14 -16.57
N GLY A 195 -1.36 -0.06 -16.98
CA GLY A 195 -0.39 0.63 -16.13
C GLY A 195 -1.02 1.16 -14.84
N ALA A 196 -2.22 1.73 -14.91
CA ALA A 196 -2.95 2.22 -13.73
C ALA A 196 -3.29 1.09 -12.77
N SER A 197 -3.66 -0.09 -13.26
CA SER A 197 -3.96 -1.25 -12.41
C SER A 197 -2.73 -1.74 -11.63
N ILE A 198 -1.53 -1.61 -12.20
CA ILE A 198 -0.27 -1.96 -11.51
C ILE A 198 0.14 -0.85 -10.54
N ILE A 199 0.15 0.42 -11.04
CA ILE A 199 0.64 1.56 -10.24
C ILE A 199 -0.30 1.94 -9.10
N PHE A 200 -1.53 1.42 -9.09
CA PHE A 200 -2.47 1.58 -7.98
C PHE A 200 -1.85 1.18 -6.64
N PHE A 201 -0.96 0.18 -6.67
CA PHE A 201 -0.11 -0.20 -5.54
C PHE A 201 0.58 0.99 -4.87
N ALA A 202 1.04 1.96 -5.66
CA ALA A 202 1.80 3.11 -5.16
C ALA A 202 0.98 4.06 -4.28
N PHE A 203 -0.35 4.05 -4.40
CA PHE A 203 -1.24 4.93 -3.64
C PHE A 203 -1.81 4.30 -2.38
N ILE A 204 -1.46 3.04 -2.08
CA ILE A 204 -1.95 2.32 -0.92
C ILE A 204 -1.10 2.70 0.29
N GLY A 205 -1.74 2.98 1.42
CA GLY A 205 -1.04 3.38 2.64
C GLY A 205 -1.78 4.45 3.43
N PHE A 206 -2.56 5.31 2.79
CA PHE A 206 -3.34 6.34 3.48
C PHE A 206 -4.32 5.77 4.52
N ASN A 207 -4.82 4.56 4.32
CA ASN A 207 -5.69 3.87 5.28
C ASN A 207 -5.00 3.64 6.64
N THR A 208 -3.68 3.65 6.71
CA THR A 208 -2.93 3.54 7.96
C THR A 208 -3.28 4.69 8.90
N ILE A 209 -3.56 5.89 8.37
CA ILE A 209 -3.98 7.06 9.16
C ILE A 209 -5.31 6.77 9.89
N ALA A 210 -6.25 6.09 9.21
CA ALA A 210 -7.52 5.71 9.82
C ALA A 210 -7.36 4.59 10.87
N VAL A 211 -6.37 3.72 10.71
CA VAL A 211 -6.07 2.64 11.69
C VAL A 211 -5.53 3.21 13.00
N ILE A 212 -4.75 4.30 12.94
CA ILE A 212 -4.16 4.97 14.12
C ILE A 212 -5.04 6.10 14.67
N ALA A 213 -6.29 6.20 14.25
CA ALA A 213 -7.17 7.32 14.62
C ALA A 213 -7.29 7.54 16.14
N GLU A 214 -7.26 6.48 16.95
CA GLU A 214 -7.31 6.58 18.42
C GLU A 214 -6.08 7.27 19.05
N GLU A 215 -4.94 7.29 18.34
CA GLU A 215 -3.70 7.94 18.78
C GLU A 215 -3.61 9.40 18.32
N VAL A 216 -4.53 9.86 17.45
CA VAL A 216 -4.54 11.19 16.87
C VAL A 216 -5.32 12.17 17.77
N LYS A 217 -4.75 13.36 18.00
CA LYS A 217 -5.44 14.47 18.68
C LYS A 217 -6.56 14.99 17.79
N GLU A 218 -7.76 15.24 18.35
CA GLU A 218 -8.94 15.66 17.59
C GLU A 218 -9.16 14.81 16.33
N PRO A 219 -9.32 13.46 16.46
CA PRO A 219 -9.27 12.54 15.32
C PRO A 219 -10.32 12.86 14.26
N GLU A 220 -11.50 13.31 14.66
CA GLU A 220 -12.61 13.65 13.77
C GLU A 220 -12.27 14.79 12.78
N LYS A 221 -11.25 15.61 13.13
CA LYS A 221 -10.78 16.75 12.32
C LYS A 221 -9.44 16.45 11.66
N ASN A 222 -8.50 15.90 12.42
CA ASN A 222 -7.13 15.74 11.97
C ASN A 222 -6.94 14.50 11.09
N VAL A 223 -7.66 13.39 11.32
CA VAL A 223 -7.56 12.19 10.47
C VAL A 223 -8.00 12.49 9.03
N PRO A 224 -9.19 13.08 8.75
CA PRO A 224 -9.58 13.44 7.39
C PRO A 224 -8.57 14.35 6.69
N ARG A 225 -8.10 15.38 7.40
CA ARG A 225 -7.11 16.32 6.86
C ARG A 225 -5.78 15.66 6.56
N ALA A 226 -5.30 14.79 7.46
CA ALA A 226 -4.05 14.06 7.28
C ALA A 226 -4.12 13.13 6.06
N VAL A 227 -5.25 12.45 5.83
CA VAL A 227 -5.47 11.62 4.64
C VAL A 227 -5.36 12.46 3.36
N LEU A 228 -6.05 13.60 3.30
CA LEU A 228 -6.03 14.46 2.12
C LEU A 228 -4.66 15.09 1.86
N ILE A 229 -3.97 15.53 2.92
CA ILE A 229 -2.62 16.11 2.81
C ILE A 229 -1.62 15.04 2.31
N ALA A 230 -1.63 13.85 2.92
CA ALA A 230 -0.74 12.77 2.52
C ALA A 230 -0.99 12.38 1.06
N PHE A 231 -2.25 12.28 0.66
CA PHE A 231 -2.64 11.96 -0.70
C PHE A 231 -2.17 13.03 -1.70
N ALA A 232 -2.43 14.31 -1.43
CA ALA A 232 -2.05 15.41 -2.31
C ALA A 232 -0.53 15.48 -2.52
N ILE A 233 0.25 15.38 -1.44
CA ILE A 233 1.73 15.41 -1.51
C ILE A 233 2.24 14.22 -2.33
N CYS A 234 1.78 12.99 -2.05
CA CYS A 234 2.23 11.81 -2.77
C CYS A 234 1.85 11.86 -4.26
N THR A 235 0.63 12.30 -4.59
CA THR A 235 0.18 12.40 -5.98
C THR A 235 1.03 13.39 -6.76
N LEU A 236 1.31 14.58 -6.21
CA LEU A 236 2.16 15.57 -6.85
C LEU A 236 3.58 15.05 -7.10
N LEU A 237 4.18 14.39 -6.09
CA LEU A 237 5.49 13.78 -6.23
C LEU A 237 5.49 12.67 -7.29
N TYR A 238 4.47 11.82 -7.32
CA TYR A 238 4.39 10.71 -8.26
C TYR A 238 4.22 11.14 -9.70
N ILE A 239 3.40 12.17 -9.94
CA ILE A 239 3.27 12.79 -11.26
C ILE A 239 4.62 13.39 -11.69
N GLY A 240 5.26 14.16 -10.82
CA GLY A 240 6.58 14.76 -11.12
C GLY A 240 7.63 13.70 -11.43
N VAL A 241 7.72 12.64 -10.61
CA VAL A 241 8.64 11.52 -10.84
C VAL A 241 8.31 10.81 -12.15
N SER A 242 7.05 10.54 -12.46
CA SER A 242 6.66 9.84 -13.69
C SER A 242 7.00 10.65 -14.93
N VAL A 243 6.73 11.95 -14.92
CA VAL A 243 7.12 12.87 -16.01
C VAL A 243 8.63 12.80 -16.24
N VAL A 244 9.41 13.04 -15.19
CA VAL A 244 10.87 13.05 -15.30
C VAL A 244 11.44 11.71 -15.72
N SER A 245 10.96 10.60 -15.16
CA SER A 245 11.48 9.27 -15.47
C SER A 245 11.36 8.90 -16.95
N VAL A 246 10.16 9.05 -17.53
CA VAL A 246 9.94 8.73 -18.95
C VAL A 246 10.53 9.76 -19.89
N GLY A 247 10.78 10.98 -19.44
CA GLY A 247 11.50 11.99 -20.20
C GLY A 247 12.99 11.68 -20.30
N LEU A 248 13.61 11.25 -19.19
CA LEU A 248 15.04 10.95 -19.14
C LEU A 248 15.41 9.66 -19.86
N LEU A 249 14.61 8.61 -19.70
CA LEU A 249 14.96 7.27 -20.19
C LEU A 249 13.80 6.67 -20.97
N ASN A 250 14.13 6.05 -22.11
CA ASN A 250 13.15 5.36 -22.93
C ASN A 250 12.35 4.35 -22.08
N TRP A 251 11.03 4.35 -22.24
CA TRP A 251 10.11 3.55 -21.44
C TRP A 251 10.37 2.04 -21.51
N GLN A 252 10.89 1.53 -22.63
CA GLN A 252 11.23 0.10 -22.77
C GLN A 252 12.42 -0.26 -21.90
N VAL A 253 13.45 0.60 -21.86
CA VAL A 253 14.63 0.42 -21.00
C VAL A 253 14.25 0.59 -19.54
N LEU A 254 13.40 1.58 -19.24
CA LEU A 254 12.89 1.82 -17.88
C LEU A 254 12.10 0.62 -17.37
N GLY A 255 11.32 -0.03 -18.26
CA GLY A 255 10.52 -1.22 -17.94
C GLY A 255 11.35 -2.48 -17.62
N LEU A 256 12.58 -2.54 -18.12
CA LEU A 256 13.52 -3.65 -17.89
C LEU A 256 14.46 -3.40 -16.68
N SER A 257 14.46 -2.16 -16.17
CA SER A 257 15.36 -1.79 -15.06
C SER A 257 14.86 -2.31 -13.72
N SER A 258 15.73 -2.93 -12.96
CA SER A 258 15.48 -3.31 -11.56
C SER A 258 15.50 -2.10 -10.59
N ALA A 259 16.22 -1.03 -10.94
CA ALA A 259 16.31 0.22 -10.19
C ALA A 259 15.97 1.43 -11.11
N PRO A 260 14.69 1.60 -11.51
CA PRO A 260 14.31 2.50 -12.59
C PRO A 260 14.59 3.98 -12.32
N LEU A 261 14.44 4.45 -11.09
CA LEU A 261 14.73 5.87 -10.77
C LEU A 261 16.21 6.18 -10.86
N GLU A 262 17.06 5.28 -10.37
CA GLU A 262 18.50 5.42 -10.49
C GLU A 262 18.92 5.38 -11.98
N ALA A 263 18.43 4.39 -12.74
CA ALA A 263 18.73 4.25 -14.16
C ALA A 263 18.32 5.50 -14.98
N ALA A 264 17.16 6.07 -14.69
CA ALA A 264 16.70 7.31 -15.31
C ALA A 264 17.61 8.50 -14.91
N LEU A 265 17.93 8.64 -13.63
CA LEU A 265 18.70 9.76 -13.13
C LEU A 265 20.17 9.73 -13.62
N ARG A 266 20.72 8.55 -13.88
CA ARG A 266 22.06 8.36 -14.44
C ARG A 266 22.21 9.04 -15.80
N VAL A 267 21.13 9.21 -16.57
CA VAL A 267 21.12 9.98 -17.81
C VAL A 267 21.35 11.47 -17.55
N ALA A 268 20.79 11.99 -16.45
CA ALA A 268 20.87 13.40 -16.10
C ALA A 268 22.15 13.78 -15.35
N THR A 269 22.74 12.86 -14.61
CA THR A 269 23.93 13.14 -13.80
C THR A 269 24.80 11.91 -13.62
N GLY A 270 26.13 12.11 -13.72
CA GLY A 270 27.14 11.10 -13.33
C GLY A 270 27.57 11.23 -11.87
N ASN A 271 26.93 12.08 -11.08
CA ASN A 271 27.34 12.28 -9.69
C ASN A 271 26.96 11.07 -8.84
N PHE A 272 27.96 10.31 -8.42
CA PHE A 272 27.83 9.10 -7.61
C PHE A 272 27.02 9.34 -6.33
N LEU A 273 27.25 10.44 -5.63
CA LEU A 273 26.56 10.72 -4.35
C LEU A 273 25.05 10.89 -4.53
N ILE A 274 24.63 11.52 -5.63
CA ILE A 274 23.19 11.70 -5.93
C ILE A 274 22.55 10.35 -6.24
N LEU A 275 23.18 9.52 -7.06
CA LEU A 275 22.67 8.19 -7.43
C LEU A 275 22.56 7.28 -6.22
N GLU A 276 23.61 7.22 -5.39
CA GLU A 276 23.61 6.44 -4.16
C GLU A 276 22.59 6.93 -3.13
N PHE A 277 22.34 8.23 -3.05
CA PHE A 277 21.31 8.78 -2.18
C PHE A 277 19.91 8.31 -2.58
N ILE A 278 19.60 8.23 -3.87
CA ILE A 278 18.34 7.69 -4.38
C ILE A 278 18.23 6.19 -4.04
N ALA A 279 19.29 5.41 -4.31
CA ALA A 279 19.30 3.97 -4.03
C ALA A 279 19.15 3.68 -2.54
N LEU A 280 19.89 4.38 -1.68
CA LEU A 280 19.81 4.25 -0.22
C LEU A 280 18.42 4.64 0.30
N SER A 281 17.83 5.71 -0.24
CA SER A 281 16.47 6.12 0.10
C SER A 281 15.42 5.06 -0.26
N ALA A 282 15.59 4.38 -1.41
CA ALA A 282 14.74 3.27 -1.81
C ALA A 282 14.88 2.06 -0.85
N LEU A 283 16.11 1.74 -0.40
CA LEU A 283 16.36 0.68 0.58
C LEU A 283 15.67 0.97 1.92
N PHE A 284 15.79 2.19 2.43
CA PHE A 284 15.09 2.59 3.66
C PHE A 284 13.58 2.61 3.47
N ALA A 285 13.10 3.10 2.32
CA ALA A 285 11.68 3.13 2.00
C ALA A 285 11.06 1.73 2.01
N THR A 286 11.68 0.79 1.32
CA THR A 286 11.22 -0.60 1.22
C THR A 286 11.31 -1.32 2.56
N THR A 287 12.42 -1.17 3.29
CA THR A 287 12.62 -1.78 4.63
C THR A 287 11.52 -1.33 5.60
N SER A 288 11.21 -0.02 5.65
CA SER A 288 10.19 0.48 6.58
C SER A 288 8.79 -0.06 6.22
N VAL A 289 8.47 -0.19 4.93
CA VAL A 289 7.19 -0.77 4.50
C VAL A 289 7.08 -2.25 4.85
N ILE A 290 8.14 -3.04 4.65
CA ILE A 290 8.15 -4.48 5.02
C ILE A 290 7.95 -4.62 6.53
N MET A 291 8.69 -3.85 7.35
CA MET A 291 8.56 -3.88 8.81
C MET A 291 7.14 -3.53 9.26
N SER A 292 6.59 -2.45 8.75
CA SER A 292 5.21 -2.03 9.05
C SER A 292 4.18 -3.07 8.61
N SER A 293 4.43 -3.77 7.50
CA SER A 293 3.56 -4.84 7.00
C SER A 293 3.60 -6.10 7.88
N ILE A 294 4.78 -6.48 8.39
CA ILE A 294 4.90 -7.57 9.37
C ILE A 294 4.11 -7.23 10.63
N ILE A 295 4.25 -6.00 11.14
CA ILE A 295 3.51 -5.53 12.32
C ILE A 295 2.00 -5.50 12.03
N GLY A 296 1.58 -4.89 10.92
CA GLY A 296 0.17 -4.75 10.55
C GLY A 296 -0.50 -6.09 10.29
N GLY A 297 0.13 -6.96 9.51
CA GLY A 297 -0.37 -8.30 9.19
C GLY A 297 -0.50 -9.19 10.43
N SER A 298 0.52 -9.17 11.31
CA SER A 298 0.47 -9.93 12.56
C SER A 298 -0.64 -9.45 13.49
N ARG A 299 -0.87 -8.14 13.59
CA ARG A 299 -1.96 -7.57 14.40
C ARG A 299 -3.34 -7.86 13.82
N ALA A 300 -3.48 -7.85 12.49
CA ALA A 300 -4.74 -8.21 11.83
C ALA A 300 -5.12 -9.68 12.10
N LEU A 301 -4.18 -10.60 11.94
CA LEU A 301 -4.37 -12.02 12.27
C LEU A 301 -4.66 -12.21 13.76
N PHE A 302 -3.94 -11.53 14.64
CA PHE A 302 -4.15 -11.58 16.09
C PHE A 302 -5.56 -11.08 16.48
N ALA A 303 -6.03 -9.97 15.90
CA ALA A 303 -7.35 -9.44 16.16
C ALA A 303 -8.46 -10.42 15.74
N MET A 304 -8.32 -11.05 14.57
CA MET A 304 -9.26 -12.08 14.10
C MET A 304 -9.25 -13.32 15.01
N ALA A 305 -8.10 -13.73 15.53
CA ALA A 305 -8.00 -14.83 16.49
C ALA A 305 -8.68 -14.50 17.81
N ARG A 306 -8.51 -13.28 18.34
CA ARG A 306 -9.21 -12.83 19.56
C ARG A 306 -10.73 -12.80 19.39
N GLN A 307 -11.22 -12.45 18.22
CA GLN A 307 -12.64 -12.51 17.89
C GLN A 307 -13.13 -13.92 17.58
N ARG A 308 -12.28 -14.95 17.76
CA ARG A 308 -12.56 -16.36 17.47
C ARG A 308 -12.98 -16.64 16.04
N VAL A 309 -12.51 -15.82 15.09
CA VAL A 309 -12.80 -15.97 13.67
C VAL A 309 -11.81 -16.93 13.01
N ILE A 310 -10.58 -16.99 13.54
CA ILE A 310 -9.53 -17.95 13.20
C ILE A 310 -9.06 -18.69 14.46
N PRO A 311 -8.29 -19.80 14.34
CA PRO A 311 -7.87 -20.60 15.50
C PRO A 311 -7.22 -19.80 16.61
N GLY A 312 -7.58 -20.09 17.86
CA GLY A 312 -7.13 -19.38 19.06
C GLY A 312 -5.61 -19.43 19.33
N VAL A 313 -4.87 -20.34 18.69
CA VAL A 313 -3.40 -20.40 18.78
C VAL A 313 -2.74 -19.08 18.35
N PHE A 314 -3.38 -18.35 17.43
CA PHE A 314 -2.92 -17.04 16.97
C PHE A 314 -3.25 -15.89 17.91
N ALA A 315 -4.04 -16.13 18.96
CA ALA A 315 -4.35 -15.14 19.99
C ALA A 315 -3.34 -15.13 21.15
N HIS A 316 -2.31 -16.01 21.09
CA HIS A 316 -1.32 -16.09 22.15
C HIS A 316 -0.30 -14.95 22.08
N VAL A 317 -0.05 -14.33 23.24
CA VAL A 317 0.91 -13.22 23.39
C VAL A 317 2.07 -13.71 24.23
N SER A 318 3.30 -13.45 23.77
CA SER A 318 4.52 -13.77 24.51
C SER A 318 4.64 -12.92 25.79
N ARG A 319 5.56 -13.29 26.70
CA ARG A 319 5.89 -12.50 27.91
C ARG A 319 6.31 -11.06 27.60
N ALA A 320 6.84 -10.82 26.40
CA ALA A 320 7.24 -9.50 25.91
C ALA A 320 6.07 -8.67 25.32
N GLY A 321 4.83 -9.15 25.37
CA GLY A 321 3.66 -8.45 24.80
C GLY A 321 3.54 -8.57 23.28
N ILE A 322 4.27 -9.49 22.65
CA ILE A 322 4.33 -9.67 21.20
C ILE A 322 3.47 -10.89 20.81
N PRO A 323 2.62 -10.79 19.79
CA PRO A 323 1.87 -11.92 19.26
C PRO A 323 2.81 -12.82 18.41
N PHE A 324 3.59 -13.66 19.09
CA PHE A 324 4.72 -14.40 18.50
C PHE A 324 4.31 -15.24 17.29
N ALA A 325 3.24 -16.03 17.40
CA ALA A 325 2.82 -16.92 16.31
C ALA A 325 2.41 -16.19 15.04
N THR A 326 1.73 -15.04 15.18
CA THR A 326 1.28 -14.25 14.02
C THR A 326 2.42 -13.47 13.37
N VAL A 327 3.39 -12.98 14.14
CA VAL A 327 4.61 -12.35 13.59
C VAL A 327 5.41 -13.39 12.81
N LEU A 328 5.61 -14.57 13.40
CA LEU A 328 6.36 -15.66 12.76
C LEU A 328 5.73 -16.08 11.44
N ILE A 329 4.42 -16.35 11.44
CA ILE A 329 3.72 -16.81 10.23
C ILE A 329 3.69 -15.73 9.14
N THR A 330 3.53 -14.45 9.53
CA THR A 330 3.53 -13.33 8.59
C THR A 330 4.90 -13.20 7.91
N GLY A 331 5.99 -13.20 8.68
CA GLY A 331 7.34 -13.07 8.12
C GLY A 331 7.74 -14.24 7.24
N ILE A 332 7.45 -15.49 7.68
CA ILE A 332 7.69 -16.69 6.88
C ILE A 332 6.84 -16.67 5.60
N ALA A 333 5.57 -16.29 5.68
CA ALA A 333 4.71 -16.23 4.51
C ALA A 333 5.22 -15.23 3.48
N ILE A 334 5.70 -14.05 3.91
CA ILE A 334 6.30 -13.05 3.01
C ILE A 334 7.50 -13.65 2.27
N GLY A 335 8.46 -14.22 2.98
CA GLY A 335 9.66 -14.82 2.38
C GLY A 335 9.32 -16.01 1.47
N ALA A 336 8.39 -16.88 1.89
CA ALA A 336 7.94 -18.02 1.10
C ALA A 336 7.25 -17.60 -0.19
N ILE A 337 6.40 -16.57 -0.17
CA ILE A 337 5.72 -16.06 -1.37
C ILE A 337 6.74 -15.50 -2.36
N VAL A 338 7.74 -14.75 -1.90
CA VAL A 338 8.83 -14.27 -2.76
C VAL A 338 9.53 -15.44 -3.45
N PHE A 339 9.84 -16.49 -2.70
CA PHE A 339 10.49 -17.69 -3.24
C PHE A 339 9.60 -18.44 -4.23
N LEU A 340 8.34 -18.71 -3.88
CA LEU A 340 7.40 -19.47 -4.69
C LEU A 340 7.00 -18.74 -5.99
N THR A 341 6.99 -17.41 -5.98
CA THR A 341 6.68 -16.59 -7.16
C THR A 341 7.91 -16.32 -8.03
N ASN A 342 9.05 -16.87 -7.66
CA ASN A 342 10.32 -16.61 -8.33
C ASN A 342 10.61 -15.12 -8.50
N GLY A 343 10.19 -14.31 -7.51
CA GLY A 343 10.39 -12.87 -7.50
C GLY A 343 9.63 -12.09 -8.58
N ASN A 344 8.53 -12.63 -9.11
CA ASN A 344 7.74 -11.93 -10.13
C ASN A 344 6.95 -10.77 -9.52
N LEU A 345 7.50 -9.56 -9.67
CA LEU A 345 6.97 -8.34 -9.09
C LEU A 345 5.60 -7.94 -9.66
N ASP A 346 5.40 -8.08 -10.98
CA ASP A 346 4.16 -7.71 -11.66
C ASP A 346 2.99 -8.55 -11.16
N TRP A 347 3.25 -9.84 -11.00
CA TRP A 347 2.25 -10.78 -10.51
C TRP A 347 1.89 -10.50 -9.06
N LEU A 348 2.89 -10.27 -8.20
CA LEU A 348 2.68 -9.91 -6.78
C LEU A 348 1.92 -8.59 -6.64
N ALA A 349 2.27 -7.57 -7.43
CA ALA A 349 1.57 -6.30 -7.44
C ALA A 349 0.11 -6.45 -7.89
N SER A 350 -0.15 -7.27 -8.92
CA SER A 350 -1.51 -7.54 -9.40
C SER A 350 -2.36 -8.25 -8.35
N ILE A 351 -1.82 -9.27 -7.67
CA ILE A 351 -2.52 -10.00 -6.61
C ILE A 351 -2.83 -9.07 -5.43
N PHE A 352 -1.86 -8.27 -5.00
CA PHE A 352 -2.06 -7.29 -3.95
C PHE A 352 -3.15 -6.26 -4.31
N ASN A 353 -3.15 -5.78 -5.56
CA ASN A 353 -4.13 -4.81 -6.01
C ASN A 353 -5.55 -5.38 -6.04
N PHE A 354 -5.72 -6.68 -6.31
CA PHE A 354 -7.02 -7.35 -6.20
C PHE A 354 -7.59 -7.19 -4.77
N GLY A 355 -6.82 -7.53 -3.76
CA GLY A 355 -7.24 -7.42 -2.35
C GLY A 355 -7.59 -6.00 -1.96
N THR A 356 -6.76 -5.05 -2.41
CA THR A 356 -6.97 -3.64 -2.11
C THR A 356 -8.20 -3.08 -2.83
N LEU A 357 -8.43 -3.43 -4.10
CA LEU A 357 -9.62 -2.98 -4.83
C LEU A 357 -10.90 -3.52 -4.19
N VAL A 358 -10.91 -4.77 -3.71
CA VAL A 358 -12.02 -5.32 -2.91
C VAL A 358 -12.22 -4.50 -1.63
N THR A 359 -11.16 -4.21 -0.91
CA THR A 359 -11.23 -3.39 0.31
C THR A 359 -11.78 -1.99 0.03
N PHE A 360 -11.32 -1.34 -1.04
CA PHE A 360 -11.75 0.01 -1.43
C PHE A 360 -13.19 0.03 -1.92
N PHE A 361 -13.62 -1.01 -2.64
CA PHE A 361 -15.02 -1.21 -2.98
C PHE A 361 -15.89 -1.19 -1.72
N PHE A 362 -15.54 -1.98 -0.71
CA PHE A 362 -16.32 -2.04 0.53
C PHE A 362 -16.24 -0.75 1.35
N ILE A 363 -15.15 0.01 1.34
CA ILE A 363 -15.07 1.33 2.00
C ILE A 363 -16.10 2.28 1.37
N ASN A 364 -16.10 2.41 0.03
CA ASN A 364 -17.02 3.29 -0.67
C ASN A 364 -18.49 2.85 -0.50
N ALA A 365 -18.76 1.54 -0.59
CA ALA A 365 -20.07 0.97 -0.36
C ALA A 365 -20.54 1.19 1.10
N SER A 366 -19.63 1.07 2.08
CA SER A 366 -19.93 1.32 3.49
C SER A 366 -20.37 2.76 3.73
N LEU A 367 -19.76 3.73 3.06
CA LEU A 367 -20.17 5.13 3.17
C LEU A 367 -21.60 5.32 2.64
N LEU A 368 -21.93 4.73 1.49
CA LEU A 368 -23.29 4.79 0.93
C LEU A 368 -24.32 4.19 1.90
N GLN A 369 -24.01 3.03 2.47
CA GLN A 369 -24.88 2.32 3.40
C GLN A 369 -25.05 3.09 4.72
N LEU A 370 -23.93 3.52 5.34
CA LEU A 370 -23.96 4.21 6.64
C LEU A 370 -24.58 5.62 6.57
N ARG A 371 -24.58 6.25 5.42
CA ARG A 371 -25.38 7.48 5.22
C ARG A 371 -26.89 7.23 5.24
N ARG A 372 -27.34 6.01 4.87
CA ARG A 372 -28.74 5.59 4.92
C ARG A 372 -29.15 5.10 6.31
N THR A 373 -28.30 4.29 6.94
CA THR A 373 -28.62 3.63 8.23
C THR A 373 -28.29 4.51 9.44
N MET A 374 -27.39 5.46 9.31
CA MET A 374 -26.97 6.38 10.38
C MET A 374 -26.96 7.83 9.88
N PRO A 375 -28.12 8.40 9.48
CA PRO A 375 -28.21 9.74 8.88
C PRO A 375 -27.73 10.83 9.87
N ASP A 376 -28.02 10.68 11.15
CA ASP A 376 -27.77 11.68 12.20
C ASP A 376 -26.37 11.55 12.85
N ALA A 377 -25.52 10.65 12.34
CA ALA A 377 -24.16 10.51 12.89
C ALA A 377 -23.37 11.83 12.78
N PRO A 378 -22.61 12.23 13.82
CA PRO A 378 -21.92 13.53 13.89
C PRO A 378 -20.70 13.56 12.96
N ARG A 379 -20.91 13.75 11.68
CA ARG A 379 -19.84 13.81 10.66
C ARG A 379 -19.20 15.19 10.62
N ARG A 380 -17.95 15.30 11.08
CA ARG A 380 -17.18 16.56 10.99
C ARG A 380 -16.57 16.80 9.60
N PHE A 381 -16.42 15.76 8.81
CA PHE A 381 -16.09 15.83 7.39
C PHE A 381 -17.18 15.14 6.60
N ARG A 382 -17.62 15.77 5.51
CA ARG A 382 -18.60 15.20 4.56
C ARG A 382 -17.96 15.17 3.18
N VAL A 383 -18.04 14.01 2.53
CA VAL A 383 -17.57 13.84 1.15
C VAL A 383 -18.27 14.82 0.22
N PRO A 384 -17.53 15.59 -0.59
CA PRO A 384 -18.12 16.45 -1.60
C PRO A 384 -18.81 15.63 -2.68
N LEU A 385 -19.83 16.22 -3.34
CA LEU A 385 -20.58 15.62 -4.44
C LEU A 385 -21.19 14.24 -4.10
N TYR A 386 -21.63 14.04 -2.86
CA TYR A 386 -22.37 12.82 -2.50
C TYR A 386 -23.72 12.76 -3.26
N PRO A 387 -24.15 11.60 -3.81
CA PRO A 387 -23.53 10.26 -3.71
C PRO A 387 -22.51 9.95 -4.82
N PHE A 388 -22.22 10.87 -5.72
CA PHE A 388 -21.38 10.60 -6.90
C PHE A 388 -19.97 10.15 -6.53
N THR A 389 -19.32 10.78 -5.55
CA THR A 389 -17.94 10.43 -5.14
C THR A 389 -17.82 8.96 -4.73
N PRO A 390 -18.57 8.42 -3.75
CA PRO A 390 -18.44 7.02 -3.40
C PRO A 390 -18.97 6.07 -4.49
N VAL A 391 -19.95 6.46 -5.31
CA VAL A 391 -20.41 5.65 -6.44
C VAL A 391 -19.32 5.53 -7.51
N LEU A 392 -18.65 6.64 -7.87
CA LEU A 392 -17.51 6.61 -8.77
C LEU A 392 -16.33 5.83 -8.16
N GLY A 393 -16.14 5.90 -6.84
CA GLY A 393 -15.17 5.07 -6.12
C GLY A 393 -15.44 3.58 -6.29
N VAL A 394 -16.69 3.14 -6.12
CA VAL A 394 -17.10 1.74 -6.39
C VAL A 394 -16.86 1.38 -7.86
N ALA A 395 -17.33 2.22 -8.79
CA ALA A 395 -17.23 1.98 -10.23
C ALA A 395 -15.76 1.90 -10.69
N SER A 396 -14.89 2.80 -10.21
CA SER A 396 -13.47 2.80 -10.56
C SER A 396 -12.72 1.58 -10.01
N CYS A 397 -13.06 1.09 -8.80
CA CYS A 397 -12.51 -0.15 -8.27
C CYS A 397 -12.90 -1.35 -9.13
N LEU A 398 -14.16 -1.46 -9.52
CA LEU A 398 -14.63 -2.51 -10.42
C LEU A 398 -13.96 -2.39 -11.80
N PHE A 399 -13.90 -1.18 -12.36
CA PHE A 399 -13.27 -0.94 -13.66
C PHE A 399 -11.80 -1.36 -13.68
N LEU A 400 -11.00 -0.93 -12.70
CA LEU A 400 -9.59 -1.31 -12.61
C LEU A 400 -9.39 -2.81 -12.40
N SER A 401 -10.32 -3.51 -11.76
CA SER A 401 -10.21 -4.96 -11.56
C SER A 401 -10.24 -5.75 -12.87
N PHE A 402 -10.86 -5.22 -13.95
CA PHE A 402 -10.83 -5.84 -15.28
C PHE A 402 -9.46 -5.79 -15.96
N TYR A 403 -8.57 -4.90 -15.51
CA TYR A 403 -7.21 -4.75 -16.04
C TYR A 403 -6.16 -5.47 -15.20
N LEU A 404 -6.56 -6.17 -14.13
CA LEU A 404 -5.68 -7.06 -13.41
C LEU A 404 -5.39 -8.33 -14.20
N SER A 405 -4.25 -8.96 -13.93
CA SER A 405 -3.94 -10.24 -14.55
C SER A 405 -4.99 -11.31 -14.15
N PRO A 406 -5.46 -12.17 -15.08
CA PRO A 406 -6.44 -13.20 -14.77
C PRO A 406 -6.01 -14.12 -13.61
N ASN A 407 -4.72 -14.43 -13.53
CA ASN A 407 -4.16 -15.24 -12.45
C ASN A 407 -4.29 -14.55 -11.08
N ALA A 408 -4.14 -13.24 -11.02
CA ALA A 408 -4.33 -12.48 -9.77
C ALA A 408 -5.78 -12.55 -9.28
N ILE A 409 -6.73 -12.49 -10.19
CA ILE A 409 -8.16 -12.61 -9.88
C ILE A 409 -8.46 -14.01 -9.33
N VAL A 410 -7.95 -15.06 -9.97
CA VAL A 410 -8.13 -16.47 -9.52
C VAL A 410 -7.54 -16.68 -8.12
N VAL A 411 -6.31 -16.20 -7.89
CA VAL A 411 -5.64 -16.31 -6.58
C VAL A 411 -6.41 -15.52 -5.52
N GLY A 412 -6.86 -14.31 -5.85
CA GLY A 412 -7.63 -13.46 -4.94
C GLY A 412 -8.96 -14.10 -4.51
N PHE A 413 -9.74 -14.61 -5.46
CA PHE A 413 -10.98 -15.35 -5.13
C PHE A 413 -10.69 -16.65 -4.39
N GLY A 414 -9.61 -17.37 -4.73
CA GLY A 414 -9.17 -18.55 -3.99
C GLY A 414 -8.87 -18.22 -2.52
N TRP A 415 -8.21 -17.10 -2.27
CA TRP A 415 -7.94 -16.63 -0.91
C TRP A 415 -9.24 -16.28 -0.15
N VAL A 416 -10.18 -15.61 -0.80
CA VAL A 416 -11.51 -15.34 -0.22
C VAL A 416 -12.23 -16.62 0.12
N ALA A 417 -12.21 -17.62 -0.77
CA ALA A 417 -12.85 -18.92 -0.54
C ALA A 417 -12.23 -19.64 0.67
N ILE A 418 -10.90 -19.65 0.79
CA ILE A 418 -10.19 -20.19 1.97
C ILE A 418 -10.65 -19.49 3.25
N GLY A 419 -10.76 -18.17 3.22
CA GLY A 419 -11.25 -17.39 4.35
C GLY A 419 -12.69 -17.75 4.74
N LEU A 420 -13.59 -17.87 3.78
CA LEU A 420 -14.97 -18.23 4.03
C LEU A 420 -15.09 -19.63 4.63
N VAL A 421 -14.30 -20.60 4.16
CA VAL A 421 -14.23 -21.94 4.76
C VAL A 421 -13.73 -21.88 6.20
N ALA A 422 -12.63 -21.15 6.44
CA ALA A 422 -12.08 -20.95 7.79
C ALA A 422 -13.11 -20.31 8.73
N TYR A 423 -13.83 -19.30 8.26
CA TYR A 423 -14.91 -18.64 8.99
C TYR A 423 -16.04 -19.63 9.33
N ALA A 424 -16.51 -20.41 8.35
CA ALA A 424 -17.60 -21.35 8.54
C ALA A 424 -17.25 -22.48 9.53
N VAL A 425 -16.01 -23.03 9.42
CA VAL A 425 -15.52 -24.08 10.34
C VAL A 425 -15.41 -23.53 11.76
N ASN A 426 -14.85 -22.34 11.91
CA ASN A 426 -14.64 -21.78 13.24
C ASN A 426 -15.96 -21.33 13.91
N ARG A 427 -16.92 -20.83 13.13
CA ARG A 427 -18.27 -20.50 13.60
C ARG A 427 -19.01 -21.73 14.15
N ARG A 428 -18.85 -22.91 13.53
CA ARG A 428 -19.41 -24.17 14.02
C ARG A 428 -18.81 -24.61 15.36
N ARG A 429 -17.51 -24.31 15.58
CA ARG A 429 -16.79 -24.67 16.81
C ARG A 429 -17.07 -23.72 17.98
N SER A 430 -17.32 -22.44 17.67
CA SER A 430 -17.44 -21.36 18.69
C SER A 430 -18.90 -21.22 19.10
N ARG A 431 -19.77 -22.07 19.31
CA ARG A 431 -21.15 -21.95 19.86
C ARG A 431 -21.51 -20.53 20.41
N VAL A 432 -21.15 -19.48 19.69
CA VAL A 432 -21.47 -18.10 20.07
C VAL A 432 -22.89 -17.83 19.58
N PRO A 433 -23.85 -17.48 20.49
CA PRO A 433 -25.19 -17.09 20.07
C PRO A 433 -25.11 -15.92 19.06
N PRO A 434 -26.04 -15.85 18.09
CA PRO A 434 -26.14 -14.70 17.26
C PRO A 434 -26.45 -13.48 18.14
N GLU A 435 -25.64 -12.41 18.05
CA GLU A 435 -26.04 -11.13 18.59
C GLU A 435 -27.33 -10.67 17.92
N PRO A 436 -28.26 -10.05 18.67
CA PRO A 436 -29.45 -9.47 18.09
C PRO A 436 -29.06 -8.48 17.00
N ALA A 437 -29.82 -8.49 15.91
CA ALA A 437 -29.66 -7.52 14.81
C ALA A 437 -29.81 -6.10 15.36
N PRO A 438 -29.06 -5.12 14.83
CA PRO A 438 -29.11 -3.72 15.26
C PRO A 438 -30.50 -3.10 15.05
#